data_73ff73addbf51714a3e6082b76c9a53c
#
_entry.id   73ff73addbf51714a3e6082b76c9a53c
#
_cell.length_a   1.000
_cell.length_b   1.000
_cell.length_c   1.000
_cell.angle_alpha   90.00
_cell.angle_beta   90.00
_cell.angle_gamma   90.00
#
_symmetry.space_group_name_H-M   'P 1'
#
loop_
_entity.id
_entity.type
_entity.pdbx_description
1 polymer ?
#
loop_
_entity_poly.entity_id
_entity_poly.type
_entity_poly.pdbx_seq_one_letter_code
_entity_poly.pdbx_strand_id
1 'polypeptide(L)'
;MTTGATTGAATGLMAGTGTAACALDDATPVRAAQRDGVGRVIEFLRRNPAVPISTGEMARMANFSACYFHQVFRSVTGVSPGSFHAALRMESAKRLLLDEGRRVTDVCFEVGYSSPGTFSSRFREMVGVSPREFRRLAGLRAPVPAPPVAATPVPATPVRPHPTSRYRRLHLPVVIGFYDRPVPQGRPRACALAYRSPVEEVPRLRDGLYYVFGASFAWSDDDARSYLLLESHRDDLLVGSPGTPLTVRDGRVRQPVRLRLRPPRATDPPLLSVFSHPVHHFEGRGP
;
A
#
# COMPACT_ATOMS: atom_id res chain seq x y z
N MET A 1 65.56 8.37 -21.96
CA MET A 1 64.94 8.50 -23.27
C MET A 1 63.61 7.77 -23.20
N THR A 2 62.55 8.56 -23.23
CA THR A 2 61.19 8.36 -23.77
C THR A 2 60.33 7.24 -23.19
N THR A 3 59.50 7.54 -22.27
CA THR A 3 58.09 7.96 -22.35
C THR A 3 57.16 7.03 -23.15
N GLY A 4 56.14 6.50 -22.49
CA GLY A 4 55.03 5.83 -23.12
C GLY A 4 53.89 5.62 -22.11
N ALA A 5 53.04 6.66 -21.88
CA ALA A 5 51.84 6.57 -21.11
C ALA A 5 50.73 5.97 -21.96
N THR A 6 50.00 5.00 -21.42
CA THR A 6 48.79 4.48 -22.05
C THR A 6 47.60 4.69 -21.08
N THR A 7 46.75 5.61 -21.48
CA THR A 7 45.47 5.97 -20.84
C THR A 7 44.49 4.82 -21.01
N GLY A 8 44.05 4.22 -19.90
CA GLY A 8 42.93 3.28 -19.86
C GLY A 8 41.64 4.01 -19.57
N ALA A 9 40.72 4.07 -20.53
CA ALA A 9 39.40 4.61 -20.39
C ALA A 9 38.53 3.74 -19.48
N ALA A 10 38.12 4.25 -18.33
CA ALA A 10 37.12 3.63 -17.48
C ALA A 10 35.74 3.93 -18.02
N THR A 11 35.07 2.92 -18.54
CA THR A 11 33.65 2.94 -18.91
C THR A 11 32.80 2.97 -17.65
N GLY A 12 32.27 4.14 -17.34
CA GLY A 12 31.33 4.31 -16.24
C GLY A 12 30.00 3.62 -16.52
N LEU A 13 29.71 2.61 -15.74
CA LEU A 13 28.42 1.94 -15.70
C LEU A 13 27.44 2.85 -14.97
N MET A 14 26.51 3.44 -15.72
CA MET A 14 25.41 4.26 -15.18
C MET A 14 24.50 3.37 -14.36
N ALA A 15 24.61 3.46 -13.04
CA ALA A 15 23.67 2.86 -12.10
C ALA A 15 22.30 3.53 -12.25
N GLY A 16 21.30 2.73 -12.58
CA GLY A 16 19.90 3.17 -12.68
C GLY A 16 19.43 3.77 -11.36
N THR A 17 18.97 5.00 -11.44
CA THR A 17 18.38 5.76 -10.35
C THR A 17 17.08 5.10 -9.90
N GLY A 18 17.16 4.32 -8.84
CA GLY A 18 16.00 3.90 -8.07
C GLY A 18 15.29 5.14 -7.52
N THR A 19 14.05 5.33 -7.91
CA THR A 19 13.21 6.44 -7.45
C THR A 19 12.92 6.25 -5.96
N ALA A 20 13.77 6.80 -5.12
CA ALA A 20 13.47 7.03 -3.72
C ALA A 20 12.27 8.00 -3.68
N ALA A 21 11.16 7.58 -3.10
CA ALA A 21 10.10 8.49 -2.69
C ALA A 21 10.64 9.32 -1.51
N CYS A 22 11.50 10.27 -1.85
CA CYS A 22 12.06 11.24 -0.94
C CYS A 22 10.93 12.15 -0.43
N ALA A 23 10.91 12.43 0.85
CA ALA A 23 10.15 13.51 1.44
C ALA A 23 10.58 14.81 0.73
N LEU A 24 9.80 15.23 -0.26
CA LEU A 24 10.05 16.43 -1.03
C LEU A 24 9.63 17.62 -0.18
N ASP A 25 10.59 18.44 0.15
CA ASP A 25 10.40 19.74 0.77
C ASP A 25 9.36 20.57 0.00
N ASP A 26 8.36 21.09 0.73
CA ASP A 26 7.18 21.78 0.20
C ASP A 26 7.46 23.17 -0.41
N ALA A 27 8.71 23.51 -0.66
CA ALA A 27 9.18 24.87 -0.74
C ALA A 27 9.16 25.55 -2.12
N THR A 28 8.71 24.88 -3.21
CA THR A 28 8.71 25.52 -4.53
C THR A 28 7.29 25.77 -5.06
N PRO A 29 6.93 26.98 -5.51
CA PRO A 29 5.59 27.31 -6.03
C PRO A 29 5.12 26.36 -7.15
N VAL A 30 6.04 25.90 -8.00
CA VAL A 30 5.77 24.94 -9.06
C VAL A 30 5.29 23.60 -8.51
N ARG A 31 5.89 23.11 -7.42
CA ARG A 31 5.49 21.85 -6.78
C ARG A 31 4.14 21.96 -6.07
N ALA A 32 3.85 23.13 -5.49
CA ALA A 32 2.54 23.39 -4.92
C ALA A 32 1.45 23.34 -6.00
N ALA A 33 1.64 24.06 -7.12
CA ALA A 33 0.70 24.03 -8.25
C ALA A 33 0.52 22.62 -8.85
N GLN A 34 1.60 21.82 -8.91
CA GLN A 34 1.53 20.42 -9.33
C GLN A 34 0.67 19.59 -8.40
N ARG A 35 0.86 19.72 -7.08
CA ARG A 35 0.06 19.01 -6.07
C ARG A 35 -1.41 19.42 -6.10
N ASP A 36 -1.69 20.70 -6.27
CA ASP A 36 -3.04 21.22 -6.37
C ASP A 36 -3.77 20.69 -7.60
N GLY A 37 -3.10 20.66 -8.76
CA GLY A 37 -3.64 20.05 -9.97
C GLY A 37 -3.97 18.57 -9.80
N VAL A 38 -3.05 17.79 -9.24
CA VAL A 38 -3.27 16.38 -8.92
C VAL A 38 -4.35 16.22 -7.86
N GLY A 39 -4.37 17.09 -6.83
CA GLY A 39 -5.36 17.09 -5.76
C GLY A 39 -6.80 17.22 -6.27
N ARG A 40 -7.05 18.17 -7.21
CA ARG A 40 -8.36 18.33 -7.85
C ARG A 40 -8.82 17.06 -8.56
N VAL A 41 -7.93 16.41 -9.29
CA VAL A 41 -8.26 15.15 -9.98
C VAL A 41 -8.57 14.06 -8.97
N ILE A 42 -7.78 13.89 -7.92
CA ILE A 42 -8.00 12.88 -6.89
C ILE A 42 -9.35 13.11 -6.19
N GLU A 43 -9.68 14.35 -5.87
CA GLU A 43 -10.96 14.70 -5.26
C GLU A 43 -12.15 14.34 -6.15
N PHE A 44 -12.05 14.64 -7.45
CA PHE A 44 -13.05 14.24 -8.43
C PHE A 44 -13.20 12.71 -8.49
N LEU A 45 -12.10 11.98 -8.59
CA LEU A 45 -12.10 10.52 -8.68
C LEU A 45 -12.67 9.86 -7.41
N ARG A 46 -12.40 10.42 -6.23
CA ARG A 46 -12.94 9.91 -4.96
C ARG A 46 -14.45 10.11 -4.85
N ARG A 47 -14.95 11.24 -5.34
CA ARG A 47 -16.40 11.51 -5.37
C ARG A 47 -17.13 10.70 -6.45
N ASN A 48 -16.44 10.36 -7.52
CA ASN A 48 -17.02 9.75 -8.71
C ASN A 48 -16.23 8.51 -9.18
N PRO A 49 -16.03 7.49 -8.32
CA PRO A 49 -15.15 6.37 -8.67
C PRO A 49 -15.66 5.54 -9.85
N ALA A 50 -16.97 5.45 -10.04
CA ALA A 50 -17.58 4.67 -11.12
C ALA A 50 -17.57 5.37 -12.48
N VAL A 51 -17.41 6.70 -12.51
CA VAL A 51 -17.47 7.47 -13.76
C VAL A 51 -16.27 7.12 -14.65
N PRO A 52 -16.50 6.71 -15.90
CA PRO A 52 -15.42 6.49 -16.84
C PRO A 52 -14.75 7.82 -17.19
N ILE A 53 -13.46 7.91 -16.98
CA ILE A 53 -12.66 9.09 -17.31
C ILE A 53 -11.31 8.66 -17.87
N SER A 54 -10.91 9.25 -18.98
CA SER A 54 -9.62 9.01 -19.62
C SER A 54 -8.49 9.79 -18.92
N THR A 55 -7.25 9.34 -19.08
CA THR A 55 -6.08 10.08 -18.59
C THR A 55 -5.96 11.48 -19.22
N GLY A 56 -6.42 11.63 -20.48
CA GLY A 56 -6.45 12.93 -21.14
C GLY A 56 -7.44 13.90 -20.51
N GLU A 57 -8.61 13.43 -20.07
CA GLU A 57 -9.58 14.24 -19.33
C GLU A 57 -9.07 14.63 -17.93
N MET A 58 -8.43 13.67 -17.24
CA MET A 58 -7.75 13.96 -15.95
C MET A 58 -6.68 15.03 -16.12
N ALA A 59 -5.88 14.96 -17.19
CA ALA A 59 -4.83 15.92 -17.48
C ALA A 59 -5.39 17.32 -17.74
N ARG A 60 -6.47 17.42 -18.52
CA ARG A 60 -7.20 18.70 -18.77
C ARG A 60 -7.73 19.30 -17.45
N MET A 61 -8.30 18.47 -16.57
CA MET A 61 -8.77 18.90 -15.26
C MET A 61 -7.63 19.45 -14.38
N ALA A 62 -6.43 18.90 -14.51
CA ALA A 62 -5.23 19.37 -13.82
C ALA A 62 -4.56 20.57 -14.49
N ASN A 63 -5.00 20.99 -15.68
CA ASN A 63 -4.36 21.97 -16.56
C ASN A 63 -2.94 21.56 -17.00
N PHE A 64 -2.75 20.27 -17.30
CA PHE A 64 -1.48 19.70 -17.76
C PHE A 64 -1.66 19.01 -19.12
N SER A 65 -0.54 18.88 -19.87
CA SER A 65 -0.50 17.93 -20.98
C SER A 65 -0.59 16.48 -20.46
N ALA A 66 -1.10 15.55 -21.27
CA ALA A 66 -1.31 14.16 -20.85
C ALA A 66 0.00 13.46 -20.36
N CYS A 67 1.10 13.71 -21.09
CA CYS A 67 2.41 13.13 -20.73
C CYS A 67 2.93 13.70 -19.41
N TYR A 68 2.90 15.01 -19.25
CA TYR A 68 3.33 15.69 -18.04
C TYR A 68 2.49 15.31 -16.83
N PHE A 69 1.16 15.26 -17.00
CA PHE A 69 0.23 14.83 -15.96
C PHE A 69 0.56 13.44 -15.45
N HIS A 70 0.82 12.48 -16.36
CA HIS A 70 1.15 11.11 -15.95
C HIS A 70 2.39 11.05 -15.06
N GLN A 71 3.43 11.81 -15.41
CA GLN A 71 4.66 11.89 -14.63
C GLN A 71 4.45 12.54 -13.25
N VAL A 72 3.78 13.71 -13.24
CA VAL A 72 3.48 14.44 -12.00
C VAL A 72 2.57 13.62 -11.09
N PHE A 73 1.51 13.04 -11.63
CA PHE A 73 0.59 12.21 -10.85
C PHE A 73 1.33 11.03 -10.18
N ARG A 74 2.18 10.33 -10.94
CA ARG A 74 2.97 9.23 -10.40
C ARG A 74 4.01 9.70 -9.37
N SER A 75 4.61 10.86 -9.54
CA SER A 75 5.55 11.41 -8.55
C SER A 75 4.87 11.77 -7.22
N VAL A 76 3.60 12.21 -7.27
CA VAL A 76 2.82 12.60 -6.10
C VAL A 76 2.18 11.40 -5.39
N THR A 77 1.66 10.43 -6.16
CA THR A 77 0.86 9.32 -5.60
C THR A 77 1.59 7.98 -5.56
N GLY A 78 2.72 7.86 -6.25
CA GLY A 78 3.47 6.61 -6.41
C GLY A 78 2.90 5.65 -7.47
N VAL A 79 1.72 5.93 -8.04
CA VAL A 79 1.04 5.06 -9.01
C VAL A 79 0.55 5.85 -10.24
N SER A 80 0.21 5.15 -11.32
CA SER A 80 -0.38 5.81 -12.49
C SER A 80 -1.81 6.29 -12.20
N PRO A 81 -2.32 7.32 -12.94
CA PRO A 81 -3.69 7.80 -12.79
C PRO A 81 -4.74 6.70 -12.96
N GLY A 82 -4.58 5.85 -13.97
CA GLY A 82 -5.48 4.72 -14.21
C GLY A 82 -5.44 3.67 -13.11
N SER A 83 -4.26 3.39 -12.53
CA SER A 83 -4.14 2.46 -11.39
C SER A 83 -4.77 3.04 -10.13
N PHE A 84 -4.62 4.34 -9.90
CA PHE A 84 -5.26 5.03 -8.78
C PHE A 84 -6.78 5.00 -8.89
N HIS A 85 -7.32 5.32 -10.07
CA HIS A 85 -8.75 5.26 -10.34
C HIS A 85 -9.31 3.83 -10.18
N ALA A 86 -8.61 2.83 -10.73
CA ALA A 86 -9.00 1.43 -10.52
C ALA A 86 -9.00 1.04 -9.04
N ALA A 87 -8.05 1.55 -8.24
CA ALA A 87 -8.01 1.31 -6.82
C ALA A 87 -9.23 1.89 -6.08
N LEU A 88 -9.67 3.09 -6.42
CA LEU A 88 -10.88 3.70 -5.86
C LEU A 88 -12.14 2.91 -6.22
N ARG A 89 -12.24 2.38 -7.45
CA ARG A 89 -13.33 1.47 -7.82
C ARG A 89 -13.34 0.20 -6.98
N MET A 90 -12.17 -0.37 -6.69
CA MET A 90 -12.06 -1.56 -5.85
C MET A 90 -12.36 -1.25 -4.38
N GLU A 91 -11.98 -0.08 -3.87
CA GLU A 91 -12.36 0.38 -2.52
C GLU A 91 -13.88 0.51 -2.39
N SER A 92 -14.56 1.10 -3.39
CA SER A 92 -16.02 1.15 -3.45
C SER A 92 -16.63 -0.25 -3.56
N ALA A 93 -16.07 -1.12 -4.39
CA ALA A 93 -16.54 -2.50 -4.52
C ALA A 93 -16.45 -3.28 -3.20
N LYS A 94 -15.38 -3.09 -2.41
CA LYS A 94 -15.25 -3.72 -1.09
C LYS A 94 -16.42 -3.35 -0.18
N ARG A 95 -16.80 -2.08 -0.13
CA ARG A 95 -17.96 -1.60 0.67
C ARG A 95 -19.26 -2.23 0.20
N LEU A 96 -19.53 -2.16 -1.10
CA LEU A 96 -20.77 -2.69 -1.68
C LEU A 96 -20.89 -4.22 -1.55
N LEU A 97 -19.77 -4.95 -1.56
CA LEU A 97 -19.76 -6.40 -1.36
C LEU A 97 -20.14 -6.81 0.07
N LEU A 98 -19.99 -5.92 1.05
CA LEU A 98 -20.39 -6.17 2.46
C LEU A 98 -21.86 -5.85 2.73
N ASP A 99 -22.55 -5.25 1.77
CA ASP A 99 -23.98 -5.04 1.83
C ASP A 99 -24.72 -6.37 1.51
N GLU A 100 -25.49 -6.84 2.49
CA GLU A 100 -26.21 -8.09 2.39
C GLU A 100 -27.32 -7.98 1.33
N GLY A 101 -27.40 -8.95 0.43
CA GLY A 101 -28.40 -8.97 -0.64
C GLY A 101 -27.90 -8.47 -2.00
N ARG A 102 -26.79 -7.76 -2.10
CA ARG A 102 -26.25 -7.33 -3.39
C ARG A 102 -25.55 -8.50 -4.11
N ARG A 103 -25.85 -8.68 -5.39
CA ARG A 103 -25.12 -9.67 -6.22
C ARG A 103 -23.76 -9.11 -6.64
N VAL A 104 -22.79 -9.98 -6.80
CA VAL A 104 -21.45 -9.59 -7.29
C VAL A 104 -21.52 -8.93 -8.66
N THR A 105 -22.48 -9.35 -9.51
CA THR A 105 -22.76 -8.76 -10.83
C THR A 105 -23.23 -7.31 -10.72
N ASP A 106 -24.09 -7.02 -9.75
CA ASP A 106 -24.65 -5.68 -9.57
C ASP A 106 -23.54 -4.72 -9.08
N VAL A 107 -22.73 -5.18 -8.12
CA VAL A 107 -21.55 -4.44 -7.66
C VAL A 107 -20.57 -4.18 -8.81
N CYS A 108 -20.35 -5.15 -9.71
CA CYS A 108 -19.50 -5.00 -10.89
C CYS A 108 -19.93 -3.80 -11.75
N PHE A 109 -21.20 -3.73 -12.09
CA PHE A 109 -21.73 -2.65 -12.94
C PHE A 109 -21.77 -1.31 -12.19
N GLU A 110 -22.14 -1.31 -10.92
CA GLU A 110 -22.20 -0.11 -10.08
C GLU A 110 -20.83 0.58 -9.94
N VAL A 111 -19.74 -0.20 -9.85
CA VAL A 111 -18.38 0.38 -9.80
C VAL A 111 -17.77 0.63 -11.18
N GLY A 112 -18.57 0.56 -12.25
CA GLY A 112 -18.21 0.97 -13.61
C GLY A 112 -17.45 -0.07 -14.41
N TYR A 113 -17.56 -1.36 -14.11
CA TYR A 113 -17.07 -2.45 -14.96
C TYR A 113 -18.19 -2.98 -15.86
N SER A 114 -17.88 -3.27 -17.10
CA SER A 114 -18.82 -3.82 -18.08
C SER A 114 -18.90 -5.35 -18.10
N SER A 115 -17.97 -6.03 -17.43
CA SER A 115 -17.85 -7.49 -17.44
C SER A 115 -17.55 -8.04 -16.07
N PRO A 116 -18.40 -8.96 -15.53
CA PRO A 116 -18.16 -9.62 -14.24
C PRO A 116 -16.86 -10.42 -14.19
N GLY A 117 -16.44 -11.00 -15.33
CA GLY A 117 -15.17 -11.73 -15.42
C GLY A 117 -13.97 -10.80 -15.25
N THR A 118 -13.94 -9.68 -15.98
CA THR A 118 -12.90 -8.66 -15.86
C THR A 118 -12.86 -8.06 -14.46
N PHE A 119 -14.04 -7.73 -13.90
CA PHE A 119 -14.16 -7.24 -12.53
C PHE A 119 -13.57 -8.23 -11.52
N SER A 120 -13.99 -9.49 -11.56
CA SER A 120 -13.54 -10.51 -10.60
C SER A 120 -12.03 -10.76 -10.68
N SER A 121 -11.47 -10.78 -11.88
CA SER A 121 -10.03 -10.92 -12.09
C SER A 121 -9.26 -9.71 -11.53
N ARG A 122 -9.74 -8.50 -11.83
CA ARG A 122 -9.12 -7.27 -11.36
C ARG A 122 -9.25 -7.08 -9.85
N PHE A 123 -10.40 -7.43 -9.28
CA PHE A 123 -10.63 -7.43 -7.84
C PHE A 123 -9.65 -8.38 -7.15
N ARG A 124 -9.50 -9.62 -7.66
CA ARG A 124 -8.56 -10.60 -7.10
C ARG A 124 -7.11 -10.12 -7.21
N GLU A 125 -6.73 -9.51 -8.32
CA GLU A 125 -5.38 -8.96 -8.50
C GLU A 125 -5.08 -7.84 -7.48
N MET A 126 -6.03 -6.94 -7.24
CA MET A 126 -5.81 -5.74 -6.44
C MET A 126 -6.13 -5.92 -4.95
N VAL A 127 -7.09 -6.77 -4.62
CA VAL A 127 -7.51 -7.04 -3.23
C VAL A 127 -6.84 -8.29 -2.65
N GLY A 128 -6.45 -9.23 -3.49
CA GLY A 128 -5.76 -10.46 -3.11
C GLY A 128 -6.67 -11.69 -2.99
N VAL A 129 -7.99 -11.50 -2.98
CA VAL A 129 -9.01 -12.55 -2.92
C VAL A 129 -10.12 -12.27 -3.93
N SER A 130 -10.93 -13.29 -4.30
CA SER A 130 -12.08 -13.09 -5.17
C SER A 130 -13.21 -12.32 -4.45
N PRO A 131 -14.16 -11.66 -5.18
CA PRO A 131 -15.30 -10.99 -4.56
C PRO A 131 -16.15 -11.90 -3.65
N ARG A 132 -16.35 -13.14 -4.05
CA ARG A 132 -17.07 -14.14 -3.24
C ARG A 132 -16.30 -14.50 -1.97
N GLU A 133 -15.00 -14.71 -2.09
CA GLU A 133 -14.12 -14.99 -0.96
C GLU A 133 -14.08 -13.82 0.01
N PHE A 134 -14.00 -12.59 -0.50
CA PHE A 134 -14.03 -11.37 0.31
C PHE A 134 -15.31 -11.31 1.17
N ARG A 135 -16.48 -11.59 0.57
CA ARG A 135 -17.76 -11.64 1.29
C ARG A 135 -17.79 -12.74 2.34
N ARG A 136 -17.24 -13.91 2.02
CA ARG A 136 -17.14 -15.03 2.99
C ARG A 136 -16.29 -14.66 4.20
N LEU A 137 -15.18 -13.96 3.98
CA LEU A 137 -14.30 -13.51 5.06
C LEU A 137 -14.99 -12.51 5.98
N ALA A 138 -15.87 -11.66 5.46
CA ALA A 138 -16.63 -10.70 6.24
C ALA A 138 -17.65 -11.35 7.21
N GLY A 139 -18.09 -12.57 6.91
CA GLY A 139 -18.97 -13.37 7.79
C GLY A 139 -18.23 -14.14 8.88
N LEU A 140 -16.91 -14.10 8.93
CA LEU A 140 -16.11 -14.77 9.95
C LEU A 140 -15.92 -13.86 11.17
N ARG A 141 -16.05 -14.42 12.37
CA ARG A 141 -15.99 -13.65 13.63
C ARG A 141 -14.61 -13.24 14.09
N ALA A 142 -13.55 -13.81 13.57
CA ALA A 142 -12.18 -13.45 13.95
C ALA A 142 -11.19 -13.88 12.86
N PRO A 143 -10.02 -13.24 12.74
CA PRO A 143 -8.95 -13.80 11.95
C PRO A 143 -8.58 -15.17 12.54
N VAL A 144 -8.73 -16.22 11.75
CA VAL A 144 -8.34 -17.59 12.15
C VAL A 144 -6.85 -17.57 12.41
N PRO A 145 -6.37 -17.97 13.61
CA PRO A 145 -4.95 -18.07 13.90
C PRO A 145 -4.29 -19.02 12.89
N ALA A 146 -3.19 -18.59 12.31
CA ALA A 146 -2.42 -19.46 11.46
C ALA A 146 -1.49 -20.36 12.26
N PRO A 147 -1.12 -21.50 11.69
CA PRO A 147 -0.05 -22.31 12.25
C PRO A 147 1.26 -21.49 12.28
N PRO A 148 2.11 -21.74 13.29
CA PRO A 148 3.37 -21.03 13.44
C PRO A 148 4.23 -21.22 12.17
N VAL A 149 4.64 -20.14 11.56
CA VAL A 149 5.59 -20.14 10.43
C VAL A 149 6.95 -19.81 10.99
N ALA A 150 7.98 -20.43 10.41
CA ALA A 150 9.35 -20.09 10.72
C ALA A 150 9.57 -18.59 10.57
N ALA A 151 10.21 -17.97 11.54
CA ALA A 151 10.48 -16.54 11.57
C ALA A 151 11.77 -16.19 10.83
N THR A 152 11.80 -15.00 10.26
CA THR A 152 13.01 -14.36 9.73
C THR A 152 13.44 -13.29 10.72
N PRO A 153 14.65 -13.38 11.30
CA PRO A 153 15.17 -12.33 12.15
C PRO A 153 15.33 -11.03 11.38
N VAL A 154 14.92 -9.93 12.00
CA VAL A 154 15.14 -8.58 11.50
C VAL A 154 15.84 -7.76 12.58
N PRO A 155 16.72 -6.82 12.21
CA PRO A 155 17.21 -5.85 13.18
C PRO A 155 16.02 -5.14 13.81
N ALA A 156 16.07 -4.91 15.13
CA ALA A 156 14.98 -4.31 15.89
C ALA A 156 14.34 -3.14 15.14
N THR A 157 13.11 -3.32 14.74
CA THR A 157 12.40 -2.40 13.86
C THR A 157 11.43 -1.54 14.65
N PRO A 158 11.76 -0.27 14.92
CA PRO A 158 10.86 0.59 15.67
C PRO A 158 9.64 0.97 14.80
N VAL A 159 8.46 0.66 15.31
CA VAL A 159 7.19 1.15 14.75
C VAL A 159 6.73 2.31 15.63
N ARG A 160 6.67 3.51 15.08
CA ARG A 160 6.34 4.72 15.84
C ARG A 160 5.32 5.57 15.08
N PRO A 161 4.42 6.29 15.79
CA PRO A 161 3.62 7.33 15.15
C PRO A 161 4.53 8.43 14.61
N HIS A 162 4.08 9.10 13.54
CA HIS A 162 4.80 10.24 12.99
C HIS A 162 4.80 11.38 14.03
N PRO A 163 5.91 12.15 14.21
CA PRO A 163 5.98 13.21 15.23
C PRO A 163 4.89 14.27 15.11
N THR A 164 4.41 14.54 13.90
CA THR A 164 3.34 15.51 13.61
C THR A 164 1.94 14.92 13.71
N SER A 165 1.81 13.62 14.03
CA SER A 165 0.50 12.99 14.20
C SER A 165 -0.13 13.46 15.51
N ARG A 166 -1.41 13.89 15.45
CA ARG A 166 -2.24 14.14 16.63
C ARG A 166 -2.52 12.88 17.45
N TYR A 167 -2.27 11.70 16.86
CA TYR A 167 -2.40 10.42 17.53
C TYR A 167 -1.10 10.11 18.28
N ARG A 168 -1.06 10.47 19.55
CA ARG A 168 0.11 10.23 20.43
C ARG A 168 0.31 8.77 20.78
N ARG A 169 -0.70 7.91 20.59
CA ARG A 169 -0.65 6.49 20.88
C ARG A 169 -0.86 5.70 19.60
N LEU A 170 0.02 4.75 19.35
CA LEU A 170 -0.20 3.70 18.38
C LEU A 170 -1.36 2.83 18.89
N HIS A 171 -2.35 2.63 18.02
CA HIS A 171 -3.28 1.54 18.23
C HIS A 171 -2.54 0.24 17.88
N LEU A 172 -2.29 -0.59 18.86
CA LEU A 172 -1.78 -1.93 18.61
C LEU A 172 -2.97 -2.89 18.55
N PRO A 173 -2.91 -3.84 17.66
CA PRO A 173 -1.78 -4.29 16.83
C PRO A 173 -1.53 -3.46 15.56
N VAL A 174 -0.30 -3.58 15.03
CA VAL A 174 0.09 -3.05 13.73
C VAL A 174 0.17 -4.20 12.74
N VAL A 175 -0.60 -4.14 11.67
CA VAL A 175 -0.50 -5.08 10.56
C VAL A 175 0.63 -4.64 9.63
N ILE A 176 1.53 -5.56 9.30
CA ILE A 176 2.67 -5.30 8.41
C ILE A 176 2.59 -6.27 7.25
N GLY A 177 2.49 -5.73 6.02
CA GLY A 177 2.48 -6.51 4.79
C GLY A 177 3.78 -6.37 4.01
N PHE A 178 4.24 -7.46 3.41
CA PHE A 178 5.43 -7.54 2.57
C PHE A 178 5.01 -7.83 1.13
N TYR A 179 5.34 -6.93 0.20
CA TYR A 179 4.89 -6.97 -1.19
C TYR A 179 6.08 -6.97 -2.15
N ASP A 180 5.92 -7.54 -3.32
CA ASP A 180 6.88 -7.47 -4.43
C ASP A 180 6.70 -6.20 -5.30
N ARG A 181 5.70 -5.37 -4.98
CA ARG A 181 5.41 -4.10 -5.67
C ARG A 181 5.38 -2.94 -4.69
N PRO A 182 5.68 -1.70 -5.14
CA PRO A 182 5.72 -0.52 -4.27
C PRO A 182 4.33 0.03 -3.93
N VAL A 183 3.34 -0.82 -3.83
CA VAL A 183 1.95 -0.46 -3.49
C VAL A 183 1.31 -1.56 -2.65
N PRO A 184 0.47 -1.23 -1.66
CA PRO A 184 -0.21 -2.19 -0.79
C PRO A 184 -1.47 -2.75 -1.47
N GLN A 185 -1.28 -3.41 -2.60
CA GLN A 185 -2.34 -4.00 -3.41
C GLN A 185 -2.03 -5.46 -3.72
N GLY A 186 -3.10 -6.26 -3.84
CA GLY A 186 -3.00 -7.68 -4.06
C GLY A 186 -2.65 -8.46 -2.80
N ARG A 187 -2.29 -9.72 -2.98
CA ARG A 187 -1.91 -10.59 -1.87
C ARG A 187 -0.47 -10.28 -1.45
N PRO A 188 -0.23 -9.91 -0.19
CA PRO A 188 1.14 -9.78 0.31
C PRO A 188 1.85 -11.14 0.30
N ARG A 189 3.16 -11.13 0.11
CA ARG A 189 4.00 -12.34 0.17
C ARG A 189 4.08 -12.91 1.58
N ALA A 190 4.01 -12.02 2.56
CA ALA A 190 3.90 -12.36 3.96
C ALA A 190 3.20 -11.21 4.73
N CYS A 191 2.62 -11.55 5.87
CA CYS A 191 2.05 -10.59 6.80
C CYS A 191 2.58 -10.87 8.20
N ALA A 192 2.77 -9.82 8.98
CA ALA A 192 3.03 -9.88 10.40
C ALA A 192 2.00 -9.04 11.16
N LEU A 193 1.70 -9.43 12.37
CA LEU A 193 0.94 -8.64 13.32
C LEU A 193 1.84 -8.31 14.50
N ALA A 194 2.15 -7.03 14.67
CA ALA A 194 3.03 -6.57 15.71
C ALA A 194 2.21 -6.02 16.89
N TYR A 195 2.28 -6.71 18.01
CA TYR A 195 1.67 -6.27 19.30
C TYR A 195 2.62 -5.41 20.13
N ARG A 196 3.90 -5.39 19.79
CA ARG A 196 4.95 -4.65 20.49
C ARG A 196 5.88 -3.94 19.50
N SER A 197 6.53 -2.89 19.96
CA SER A 197 7.61 -2.22 19.26
C SER A 197 8.85 -2.21 20.16
N PRO A 198 10.03 -2.60 19.67
CA PRO A 198 10.37 -2.91 18.29
C PRO A 198 9.90 -4.30 17.82
N VAL A 199 9.79 -4.45 16.49
CA VAL A 199 9.56 -5.74 15.85
C VAL A 199 10.92 -6.39 15.58
N GLU A 200 11.12 -7.59 16.10
CA GLU A 200 12.41 -8.30 16.00
C GLU A 200 12.35 -9.47 15.03
N GLU A 201 11.15 -9.92 14.71
CA GLU A 201 10.94 -11.04 13.80
C GLU A 201 9.78 -10.75 12.83
N VAL A 202 9.86 -11.31 11.65
CA VAL A 202 8.79 -11.29 10.63
C VAL A 202 8.59 -12.71 10.10
N PRO A 203 7.46 -13.02 9.45
CA PRO A 203 7.27 -14.31 8.81
C PRO A 203 8.40 -14.63 7.86
N ARG A 204 8.75 -15.91 7.72
CA ARG A 204 9.85 -16.34 6.85
C ARG A 204 9.66 -15.83 5.43
N LEU A 205 10.59 -15.00 5.00
CA LEU A 205 10.67 -14.45 3.66
C LEU A 205 11.73 -15.21 2.86
N ARG A 206 11.45 -15.46 1.59
CA ARG A 206 12.45 -15.94 0.63
C ARG A 206 13.40 -14.80 0.30
N ASP A 207 14.58 -15.14 -0.22
CA ASP A 207 15.49 -14.14 -0.73
C ASP A 207 14.83 -13.30 -1.83
N GLY A 208 15.00 -11.99 -1.76
CA GLY A 208 14.33 -11.07 -2.66
C GLY A 208 14.21 -9.65 -2.13
N LEU A 209 13.50 -8.83 -2.90
CA LEU A 209 13.22 -7.43 -2.61
C LEU A 209 11.75 -7.28 -2.23
N TYR A 210 11.48 -6.64 -1.11
CA TYR A 210 10.12 -6.46 -0.59
C TYR A 210 9.83 -5.01 -0.25
N TYR A 211 8.64 -4.55 -0.61
CA TYR A 211 8.09 -3.29 -0.16
C TYR A 211 7.24 -3.54 1.08
N VAL A 212 7.51 -2.78 2.13
CA VAL A 212 6.87 -2.97 3.44
C VAL A 212 5.83 -1.89 3.66
N PHE A 213 4.62 -2.29 4.02
CA PHE A 213 3.54 -1.38 4.40
C PHE A 213 2.98 -1.79 5.75
N GLY A 214 2.78 -0.80 6.61
CA GLY A 214 2.15 -0.98 7.91
C GLY A 214 0.85 -0.21 8.01
N ALA A 215 -0.10 -0.79 8.72
CA ALA A 215 -1.36 -0.15 9.07
C ALA A 215 -1.67 -0.41 10.55
N SER A 216 -2.13 0.63 11.25
CA SER A 216 -2.61 0.55 12.63
C SER A 216 -3.99 1.21 12.70
N PHE A 217 -4.92 0.57 13.36
CA PHE A 217 -6.29 1.04 13.54
C PHE A 217 -6.88 0.44 14.82
N ALA A 218 -7.96 1.01 15.33
CA ALA A 218 -8.67 0.42 16.45
C ALA A 218 -9.25 -0.93 16.03
N TRP A 219 -8.82 -1.96 16.73
CA TRP A 219 -9.21 -3.34 16.46
C TRP A 219 -10.39 -3.71 17.35
N SER A 220 -11.40 -4.35 16.76
CA SER A 220 -12.46 -5.05 17.49
C SER A 220 -12.47 -6.50 17.05
N ASP A 221 -12.38 -7.41 18.00
CA ASP A 221 -12.43 -8.85 17.75
C ASP A 221 -13.78 -9.31 17.19
N ASP A 222 -14.82 -8.49 17.38
CA ASP A 222 -16.19 -8.81 16.94
C ASP A 222 -16.54 -8.34 15.53
N ASP A 223 -15.67 -7.52 14.89
CA ASP A 223 -15.98 -6.91 13.61
C ASP A 223 -14.90 -7.17 12.55
N ALA A 224 -15.02 -8.31 11.85
CA ALA A 224 -14.20 -8.61 10.68
C ALA A 224 -14.32 -7.55 9.57
N ARG A 225 -15.41 -6.78 9.51
CA ARG A 225 -15.64 -5.74 8.50
C ARG A 225 -14.67 -4.59 8.68
N SER A 226 -14.38 -4.16 9.91
CA SER A 226 -13.43 -3.09 10.17
C SER A 226 -12.01 -3.43 9.73
N TYR A 227 -11.66 -4.71 9.80
CA TYR A 227 -10.39 -5.24 9.33
C TYR A 227 -10.30 -5.37 7.79
N LEU A 228 -11.41 -5.75 7.16
CA LEU A 228 -11.47 -5.89 5.71
C LEU A 228 -11.57 -4.54 5.00
N LEU A 229 -12.20 -3.55 5.65
CA LEU A 229 -12.37 -2.19 5.15
C LEU A 229 -11.36 -1.25 5.79
N LEU A 230 -10.09 -1.34 5.38
CA LEU A 230 -9.10 -0.31 5.69
C LEU A 230 -9.31 0.91 4.79
N GLU A 231 -10.39 1.62 5.04
CA GLU A 231 -10.76 2.78 4.23
C GLU A 231 -9.86 3.98 4.54
N SER A 232 -9.42 4.66 3.50
CA SER A 232 -8.48 5.78 3.59
C SER A 232 -9.01 6.98 4.40
N HIS A 233 -10.31 7.01 4.69
CA HIS A 233 -10.96 8.10 5.43
C HIS A 233 -11.33 7.74 6.88
N ARG A 234 -10.91 6.57 7.37
CA ARG A 234 -11.07 6.24 8.79
C ARG A 234 -10.20 7.17 9.64
N ASP A 235 -10.82 7.81 10.63
CA ASP A 235 -10.13 8.76 11.51
C ASP A 235 -9.05 8.10 12.38
N ASP A 236 -9.20 6.80 12.67
CA ASP A 236 -8.29 6.03 13.52
C ASP A 236 -7.19 5.29 12.72
N LEU A 237 -7.25 5.30 11.38
CA LEU A 237 -6.28 4.60 10.55
C LEU A 237 -4.95 5.37 10.49
N LEU A 238 -3.86 4.67 10.81
CA LEU A 238 -2.51 5.13 10.56
C LEU A 238 -1.84 4.19 9.55
N VAL A 239 -1.13 4.76 8.59
CA VAL A 239 -0.44 4.02 7.54
C VAL A 239 1.00 4.47 7.39
N GLY A 240 1.88 3.60 6.94
CA GLY A 240 3.27 3.96 6.69
C GLY A 240 4.03 2.92 5.88
N SER A 241 5.14 3.38 5.32
CA SER A 241 6.13 2.57 4.61
C SER A 241 7.52 3.13 4.92
N PRO A 242 8.56 2.31 4.94
CA PRO A 242 9.94 2.79 5.10
C PRO A 242 10.42 3.68 3.94
N GLY A 243 9.72 3.67 2.81
CA GLY A 243 10.12 4.40 1.59
C GLY A 243 11.19 3.68 0.76
N THR A 244 11.98 2.80 1.37
CA THR A 244 12.98 1.95 0.72
C THR A 244 12.57 0.49 0.82
N PRO A 245 12.81 -0.32 -0.23
CA PRO A 245 12.52 -1.74 -0.17
C PRO A 245 13.45 -2.46 0.79
N LEU A 246 12.92 -3.53 1.39
CA LEU A 246 13.63 -4.45 2.25
C LEU A 246 14.33 -5.51 1.39
N THR A 247 15.62 -5.75 1.60
CA THR A 247 16.33 -6.83 0.94
C THR A 247 16.52 -8.00 1.91
N VAL A 248 16.06 -9.18 1.48
CA VAL A 248 16.29 -10.45 2.18
C VAL A 248 17.39 -11.22 1.42
N ARG A 249 18.43 -11.67 2.12
CA ARG A 249 19.49 -12.54 1.60
C ARG A 249 19.84 -13.60 2.65
N ASP A 250 19.99 -14.85 2.19
CA ASP A 250 20.27 -16.00 3.05
C ASP A 250 19.24 -16.13 4.20
N GLY A 251 17.96 -15.83 3.91
CA GLY A 251 16.88 -15.83 4.90
C GLY A 251 17.01 -14.77 5.99
N ARG A 252 17.83 -13.74 5.80
CA ARG A 252 18.06 -12.68 6.78
C ARG A 252 17.85 -11.29 6.20
N VAL A 253 17.32 -10.41 7.02
CA VAL A 253 17.24 -8.97 6.75
C VAL A 253 18.39 -8.28 7.49
N ARG A 254 19.23 -7.55 6.75
CA ARG A 254 20.40 -6.88 7.32
C ARG A 254 20.19 -5.39 7.60
N GLN A 255 19.10 -4.83 7.09
CA GLN A 255 18.82 -3.39 7.20
C GLN A 255 17.76 -3.15 8.28
N PRO A 256 17.92 -2.16 9.18
CA PRO A 256 16.86 -1.77 10.08
C PRO A 256 15.69 -1.17 9.28
N VAL A 257 14.50 -1.68 9.48
CA VAL A 257 13.28 -1.17 8.86
C VAL A 257 12.63 -0.17 9.81
N ARG A 258 12.56 1.10 9.42
CA ARG A 258 11.91 2.14 10.24
C ARG A 258 10.51 2.40 9.69
N LEU A 259 9.50 1.96 10.41
CA LEU A 259 8.11 2.19 10.03
C LEU A 259 7.55 3.38 10.83
N ARG A 260 7.27 4.48 10.11
CA ARG A 260 6.62 5.66 10.69
C ARG A 260 5.18 5.71 10.20
N LEU A 261 4.25 5.57 11.12
CA LEU A 261 2.83 5.58 10.82
C LEU A 261 2.24 6.98 10.96
N ARG A 262 1.44 7.39 10.00
CA ARG A 262 0.75 8.69 9.92
C ARG A 262 -0.68 8.50 9.42
N PRO A 263 -1.58 9.46 9.62
CA PRO A 263 -2.87 9.46 8.95
C PRO A 263 -2.71 9.34 7.42
N PRO A 264 -3.62 8.63 6.74
CA PRO A 264 -3.63 8.59 5.28
C PRO A 264 -3.75 9.99 4.68
N ARG A 265 -3.07 10.22 3.58
CA ARG A 265 -3.21 11.44 2.76
C ARG A 265 -4.17 11.16 1.62
N ALA A 266 -4.84 12.18 1.12
CA ALA A 266 -5.67 12.05 -0.08
C ALA A 266 -4.90 11.49 -1.28
N THR A 267 -3.59 11.79 -1.36
CA THR A 267 -2.69 11.33 -2.40
C THR A 267 -2.21 9.88 -2.24
N ASP A 268 -2.42 9.26 -1.09
CA ASP A 268 -2.08 7.84 -0.91
C ASP A 268 -3.06 6.98 -1.70
N PRO A 269 -2.59 5.98 -2.45
CA PRO A 269 -3.48 5.02 -3.08
C PRO A 269 -4.23 4.22 -2.01
N PRO A 270 -5.50 3.84 -2.26
CA PRO A 270 -6.27 3.04 -1.32
C PRO A 270 -5.57 1.75 -0.89
N LEU A 271 -5.69 1.41 0.38
CA LEU A 271 -5.25 0.13 0.95
C LEU A 271 -6.27 -0.95 0.57
N LEU A 272 -5.96 -1.74 -0.42
CA LEU A 272 -6.88 -2.74 -0.94
C LEU A 272 -6.65 -4.13 -0.39
N SER A 273 -5.43 -4.45 -0.04
CA SER A 273 -5.06 -5.81 0.41
C SER A 273 -5.89 -6.25 1.59
N VAL A 274 -6.43 -7.44 1.47
CA VAL A 274 -6.99 -8.15 2.60
C VAL A 274 -5.85 -8.92 3.26
N PHE A 275 -5.55 -8.56 4.50
CA PHE A 275 -4.56 -9.26 5.33
C PHE A 275 -5.15 -10.58 5.89
N SER A 276 -5.94 -11.27 5.09
CA SER A 276 -6.75 -12.44 5.46
C SER A 276 -5.99 -13.76 5.41
N HIS A 277 -4.67 -13.70 5.50
CA HIS A 277 -3.95 -14.92 5.80
C HIS A 277 -3.31 -14.82 7.17
N PRO A 278 -3.19 -15.99 7.74
CA PRO A 278 -3.15 -16.17 9.17
C PRO A 278 -2.17 -15.20 9.75
N VAL A 279 -2.73 -14.31 10.49
CA VAL A 279 -1.98 -13.40 11.33
C VAL A 279 -1.22 -14.32 12.29
N HIS A 280 0.07 -14.47 12.08
CA HIS A 280 0.91 -15.19 13.02
C HIS A 280 0.93 -14.38 14.30
N HIS A 281 0.27 -14.87 15.32
CA HIS A 281 0.47 -14.40 16.67
C HIS A 281 1.93 -14.66 17.01
N PHE A 282 2.72 -13.61 17.09
CA PHE A 282 3.91 -13.63 17.90
C PHE A 282 3.42 -13.67 19.37
N GLU A 283 3.18 -14.85 19.87
CA GLU A 283 3.08 -15.05 21.32
C GLU A 283 4.43 -14.69 21.92
N GLY A 284 4.60 -13.40 22.21
CA GLY A 284 5.61 -12.99 23.17
C GLY A 284 5.20 -13.60 24.50
N ARG A 285 6.02 -14.55 25.01
CA ARG A 285 5.90 -15.11 26.35
C ARG A 285 5.46 -14.00 27.30
N GLY A 286 4.29 -14.21 27.92
CA GLY A 286 3.81 -13.39 29.03
C GLY A 286 4.80 -13.39 30.19
N PRO A 287 4.61 -12.50 31.15
CA PRO A 287 5.51 -12.30 32.27
C PRO A 287 5.74 -13.57 33.09
#